data_e21494fa35d4f943ca3135e422f0e31a
#
_entry.id   e21494fa35d4f943ca3135e422f0e31a
#
_cell.length_a   1.000
_cell.length_b   1.000
_cell.length_c   1.000
_cell.angle_alpha   90.00
_cell.angle_beta   90.00
_cell.angle_gamma   90.00
#
_symmetry.space_group_name_H-M   'P 1'
#
loop_
_entity.id
_entity.type
_entity.pdbx_description
1 polymer ?
#
loop_
_entity_poly.entity_id
_entity_poly.type
_entity_poly.pdbx_seq_one_letter_code
_entity_poly.pdbx_strand_id
1 'polypeptide(L)'
;IKKGPIFANFVLADEINRAPAKVQSALLEAMQERQVTIGEQTFKLDDPFLVMATQNPIEQEGTYPLPEAQLDRFMFSLILDYPTLEEEIAIVESTTGQKTEKLNRIVTGEEILKFQSAIRLMPVSKHITEYAVKLVARTRPGRSGAHPLAEQYLNWGAGPRASQFLISGAKTHAALQGKYAPD
;
A
#
# COMPACT_ATOMS: atom_id res chain seq x y z
N ILE A 1 -21.32 -17.85 11.33
CA ILE A 1 -20.57 -16.58 11.43
C ILE A 1 -21.07 -15.67 10.31
N LYS A 2 -21.51 -14.45 10.62
CA LYS A 2 -21.85 -13.46 9.59
C LYS A 2 -20.54 -12.85 9.08
N LYS A 3 -20.27 -12.97 7.75
CA LYS A 3 -19.09 -12.37 7.14
C LYS A 3 -19.16 -10.85 7.26
N GLY A 4 -18.14 -10.24 7.83
CA GLY A 4 -17.98 -8.78 7.97
C GLY A 4 -17.26 -8.16 6.78
N PRO A 5 -16.99 -6.82 6.82
CA PRO A 5 -16.37 -6.07 5.71
C PRO A 5 -15.01 -6.60 5.27
N ILE A 6 -14.27 -7.28 6.13
CA ILE A 6 -12.94 -7.84 5.80
C ILE A 6 -12.98 -8.88 4.67
N PHE A 7 -14.16 -9.45 4.37
CA PHE A 7 -14.33 -10.41 3.28
C PHE A 7 -14.58 -9.75 1.92
N ALA A 8 -14.52 -8.42 1.83
CA ALA A 8 -14.56 -7.71 0.56
C ALA A 8 -13.18 -7.75 -0.13
N ASN A 9 -13.17 -7.63 -1.46
CA ASN A 9 -11.93 -7.57 -2.23
C ASN A 9 -11.12 -6.30 -1.98
N PHE A 10 -11.81 -5.16 -1.73
CA PHE A 10 -11.22 -3.86 -1.43
C PHE A 10 -11.70 -3.42 -0.05
N VAL A 11 -10.78 -3.23 0.85
CA VAL A 11 -11.06 -2.83 2.24
C VAL A 11 -10.42 -1.49 2.52
N LEU A 12 -11.22 -0.52 2.94
CA LEU A 12 -10.75 0.75 3.49
C LEU A 12 -10.80 0.66 5.02
N ALA A 13 -9.63 0.67 5.65
CA ALA A 13 -9.48 0.75 7.09
C ALA A 13 -9.27 2.22 7.48
N ASP A 14 -10.37 2.92 7.73
CA ASP A 14 -10.34 4.32 8.07
C ASP A 14 -9.81 4.52 9.49
N GLU A 15 -8.92 5.51 9.66
CA GLU A 15 -8.27 5.85 10.93
C GLU A 15 -7.67 4.63 11.67
N ILE A 16 -6.87 3.82 10.96
CA ILE A 16 -6.31 2.58 11.52
C ILE A 16 -5.48 2.82 12.81
N ASN A 17 -4.93 4.01 12.97
CA ASN A 17 -4.21 4.42 14.17
C ASN A 17 -5.12 4.59 15.41
N ARG A 18 -6.44 4.63 15.26
CA ARG A 18 -7.41 4.57 16.37
C ARG A 18 -7.80 3.15 16.76
N ALA A 19 -7.53 2.19 15.89
CA ALA A 19 -7.83 0.79 16.18
C ALA A 19 -6.84 0.22 17.22
N PRO A 20 -7.31 -0.59 18.20
CA PRO A 20 -6.44 -1.27 19.13
C PRO A 20 -5.41 -2.16 18.41
N ALA A 21 -4.24 -2.36 19.01
CA ALA A 21 -3.13 -3.12 18.42
C ALA A 21 -3.54 -4.52 17.93
N LYS A 22 -4.50 -5.17 18.61
CA LYS A 22 -5.03 -6.48 18.20
C LYS A 22 -5.76 -6.41 16.87
N VAL A 23 -6.52 -5.34 16.62
CA VAL A 23 -7.25 -5.14 15.35
C VAL A 23 -6.27 -4.80 14.24
N GLN A 24 -5.30 -3.93 14.51
CA GLN A 24 -4.23 -3.62 13.58
C GLN A 24 -3.48 -4.90 13.14
N SER A 25 -3.09 -5.74 14.11
CA SER A 25 -2.40 -7.01 13.83
C SER A 25 -3.24 -7.97 13.00
N ALA A 26 -4.55 -8.09 13.27
CA ALA A 26 -5.44 -8.93 12.48
C ALA A 26 -5.60 -8.44 11.04
N LEU A 27 -5.67 -7.13 10.82
CA LEU A 27 -5.70 -6.55 9.47
C LEU A 27 -4.39 -6.84 8.70
N LEU A 28 -3.26 -6.69 9.37
CA LEU A 28 -1.94 -6.95 8.77
C LEU A 28 -1.72 -8.44 8.47
N GLU A 29 -2.28 -9.35 9.29
CA GLU A 29 -2.32 -10.78 8.99
C GLU A 29 -3.15 -11.03 7.71
N ALA A 30 -4.36 -10.45 7.64
CA ALA A 30 -5.21 -10.55 6.47
C ALA A 30 -4.51 -10.08 5.16
N MET A 31 -3.75 -8.99 5.24
CA MET A 31 -2.97 -8.46 4.11
C MET A 31 -1.89 -9.43 3.63
N GLN A 32 -1.22 -10.13 4.54
CA GLN A 32 -0.09 -11.00 4.22
C GLN A 32 -0.51 -12.41 3.87
N GLU A 33 -1.33 -13.00 4.72
CA GLU A 33 -1.68 -14.42 4.65
C GLU A 33 -2.95 -14.67 3.83
N ARG A 34 -3.65 -13.60 3.41
CA ARG A 34 -4.93 -13.70 2.67
C ARG A 34 -5.96 -14.55 3.42
N GLN A 35 -5.96 -14.44 4.73
CA GLN A 35 -6.87 -15.16 5.61
C GLN A 35 -7.15 -14.36 6.88
N VAL A 36 -8.23 -14.71 7.56
CA VAL A 36 -8.56 -14.20 8.88
C VAL A 36 -8.90 -15.36 9.80
N THR A 37 -8.42 -15.30 11.05
CA THR A 37 -8.72 -16.29 12.07
C THR A 37 -9.72 -15.70 13.07
N ILE A 38 -10.87 -16.35 13.20
CA ILE A 38 -11.95 -15.95 14.11
C ILE A 38 -12.23 -17.10 15.07
N GLY A 39 -11.83 -16.95 16.33
CA GLY A 39 -11.81 -18.06 17.29
C GLY A 39 -10.80 -19.13 16.85
N GLU A 40 -11.26 -20.36 16.66
CA GLU A 40 -10.43 -21.49 16.22
C GLU A 40 -10.54 -21.77 14.71
N GLN A 41 -11.29 -20.95 13.98
CA GLN A 41 -11.51 -21.16 12.53
C GLN A 41 -10.78 -20.12 11.70
N THR A 42 -10.09 -20.61 10.67
CA THR A 42 -9.40 -19.76 9.68
C THR A 42 -10.22 -19.73 8.39
N PHE A 43 -10.44 -18.53 7.89
CA PHE A 43 -11.19 -18.25 6.66
C PHE A 43 -10.25 -17.61 5.64
N LYS A 44 -10.17 -18.19 4.46
CA LYS A 44 -9.46 -17.57 3.33
C LYS A 44 -10.23 -16.39 2.79
N LEU A 45 -9.50 -15.37 2.36
CA LEU A 45 -10.03 -14.19 1.68
C LEU A 45 -9.93 -14.40 0.17
N ASP A 46 -10.92 -13.88 -0.55
CA ASP A 46 -10.98 -13.99 -2.01
C ASP A 46 -9.99 -13.02 -2.67
N ASP A 47 -9.36 -13.45 -3.75
CA ASP A 47 -8.52 -12.60 -4.59
C ASP A 47 -9.35 -11.91 -5.71
N PRO A 48 -8.97 -10.70 -6.17
CA PRO A 48 -7.91 -9.85 -5.62
C PRO A 48 -8.30 -9.25 -4.28
N PHE A 49 -7.35 -9.08 -3.37
CA PHE A 49 -7.57 -8.45 -2.07
C PHE A 49 -6.61 -7.28 -1.87
N LEU A 50 -7.16 -6.10 -1.62
CA LEU A 50 -6.41 -4.86 -1.38
C LEU A 50 -6.91 -4.19 -0.11
N VAL A 51 -5.99 -3.74 0.72
CA VAL A 51 -6.27 -2.89 1.87
C VAL A 51 -5.68 -1.51 1.65
N MET A 52 -6.50 -0.51 1.82
CA MET A 52 -6.12 0.89 2.00
C MET A 52 -6.36 1.26 3.46
N ALA A 53 -5.43 1.95 4.08
CA ALA A 53 -5.60 2.44 5.44
C ALA A 53 -5.35 3.94 5.49
N THR A 54 -6.16 4.66 6.23
CA THR A 54 -5.93 6.08 6.51
C THR A 54 -5.39 6.27 7.92
N GLN A 55 -4.62 7.32 8.10
CA GLN A 55 -4.19 7.80 9.42
C GLN A 55 -4.46 9.29 9.49
N ASN A 56 -5.00 9.74 10.61
CA ASN A 56 -5.09 11.16 10.89
C ASN A 56 -3.91 11.56 11.79
N PRO A 57 -2.92 12.32 11.27
CA PRO A 57 -1.74 12.70 12.03
C PRO A 57 -1.99 13.81 13.05
N ILE A 58 -3.11 14.53 12.93
CA ILE A 58 -3.41 15.71 13.78
C ILE A 58 -3.89 15.29 15.16
N GLU A 59 -4.62 14.18 15.23
CA GLU A 59 -5.18 13.69 16.48
C GLU A 59 -4.20 12.74 17.16
N GLN A 60 -3.66 13.16 18.31
CA GLN A 60 -2.72 12.38 19.12
C GLN A 60 -3.37 11.62 20.26
N GLU A 61 -4.49 12.14 20.82
CA GLU A 61 -5.21 11.46 21.91
C GLU A 61 -5.98 10.24 21.43
N GLY A 62 -5.83 9.12 22.16
CA GLY A 62 -6.52 7.87 21.85
C GLY A 62 -6.02 7.14 20.62
N THR A 63 -4.81 7.45 20.11
CA THR A 63 -4.22 6.78 18.97
C THR A 63 -3.18 5.74 19.38
N TYR A 64 -3.07 4.70 18.56
CA TYR A 64 -2.07 3.63 18.64
C TYR A 64 -1.24 3.67 17.36
N PRO A 65 -0.09 4.37 17.34
CA PRO A 65 0.73 4.47 16.14
C PRO A 65 1.17 3.07 15.69
N LEU A 66 1.11 2.83 14.37
CA LEU A 66 1.63 1.57 13.84
C LEU A 66 3.14 1.54 14.00
N PRO A 67 3.70 0.46 14.56
CA PRO A 67 5.15 0.24 14.58
C PRO A 67 5.73 0.23 13.15
N GLU A 68 6.99 0.66 12.99
CA GLU A 68 7.69 0.70 11.70
C GLU A 68 7.64 -0.63 10.94
N ALA A 69 7.79 -1.76 11.65
CA ALA A 69 7.71 -3.09 11.05
C ALA A 69 6.31 -3.41 10.48
N GLN A 70 5.28 -2.70 10.91
CA GLN A 70 3.93 -2.82 10.39
C GLN A 70 3.70 -1.89 9.20
N LEU A 71 4.25 -0.67 9.24
CA LEU A 71 4.24 0.27 8.12
C LEU A 71 4.97 -0.29 6.90
N ASP A 72 6.05 -1.04 7.08
CA ASP A 72 6.81 -1.72 6.02
C ASP A 72 5.96 -2.73 5.19
N ARG A 73 4.75 -3.03 5.62
CA ARG A 73 3.83 -3.91 4.88
C ARG A 73 2.99 -3.18 3.84
N PHE A 74 2.89 -1.87 3.94
CA PHE A 74 2.21 -1.04 2.94
C PHE A 74 3.19 -0.66 1.82
N MET A 75 2.77 -0.86 0.59
CA MET A 75 3.60 -0.57 -0.58
C MET A 75 3.79 0.94 -0.79
N PHE A 76 2.77 1.72 -0.49
CA PHE A 76 2.75 3.17 -0.66
C PHE A 76 2.39 3.87 0.64
N SER A 77 3.02 5.02 0.85
CA SER A 77 2.61 6.04 1.82
C SER A 77 2.27 7.29 1.04
N LEU A 78 1.00 7.70 1.07
CA LEU A 78 0.49 8.86 0.34
C LEU A 78 0.18 9.94 1.36
N ILE A 79 0.78 11.11 1.17
CA ILE A 79 0.48 12.30 1.98
C ILE A 79 -0.60 13.07 1.24
N LEU A 80 -1.73 13.28 1.91
CA LEU A 80 -2.82 14.10 1.40
C LEU A 80 -2.71 15.47 2.08
N ASP A 81 -2.58 16.50 1.28
CA ASP A 81 -2.58 17.89 1.73
C ASP A 81 -3.95 18.54 1.43
N TYR A 82 -4.13 19.78 1.87
CA TYR A 82 -5.31 20.55 1.51
C TYR A 82 -5.37 20.74 -0.02
N PRO A 83 -6.59 20.74 -0.61
CA PRO A 83 -6.75 21.04 -2.03
C PRO A 83 -6.34 22.50 -2.30
N THR A 84 -5.98 22.79 -3.54
CA THR A 84 -5.85 24.15 -4.02
C THR A 84 -7.22 24.85 -4.03
N LEU A 85 -7.24 26.17 -4.13
CA LEU A 85 -8.51 26.92 -4.18
C LEU A 85 -9.41 26.46 -5.32
N GLU A 86 -8.84 26.21 -6.49
CA GLU A 86 -9.57 25.75 -7.67
C GLU A 86 -10.16 24.34 -7.46
N GLU A 87 -9.40 23.45 -6.86
CA GLU A 87 -9.85 22.09 -6.52
C GLU A 87 -10.96 22.12 -5.46
N GLU A 88 -10.82 22.99 -4.44
CA GLU A 88 -11.83 23.12 -3.39
C GLU A 88 -13.16 23.67 -3.95
N ILE A 89 -13.11 24.65 -4.85
CA ILE A 89 -14.29 25.14 -5.58
C ILE A 89 -14.95 24.00 -6.35
N ALA A 90 -14.18 23.22 -7.11
CA ALA A 90 -14.70 22.08 -7.88
C ALA A 90 -15.32 21.01 -6.97
N ILE A 91 -14.74 20.74 -5.82
CA ILE A 91 -15.29 19.82 -4.81
C ILE A 91 -16.64 20.32 -4.32
N VAL A 92 -16.73 21.59 -3.92
CA VAL A 92 -17.98 22.19 -3.44
C VAL A 92 -19.08 22.11 -4.51
N GLU A 93 -18.77 22.51 -5.74
CA GLU A 93 -19.74 22.44 -6.86
C GLU A 93 -20.23 21.01 -7.15
N SER A 94 -19.32 20.03 -7.11
CA SER A 94 -19.65 18.64 -7.39
C SER A 94 -20.42 17.95 -6.27
N THR A 95 -20.16 18.31 -5.01
CA THR A 95 -20.72 17.62 -3.84
C THR A 95 -22.02 18.26 -3.33
N THR A 96 -22.23 19.55 -3.58
CA THR A 96 -23.47 20.27 -3.18
C THR A 96 -24.55 20.25 -4.24
N GLY A 97 -24.25 19.80 -5.47
CA GLY A 97 -25.21 19.68 -6.57
C GLY A 97 -25.93 18.33 -6.58
N GLN A 98 -27.00 18.23 -7.41
CA GLN A 98 -27.80 16.98 -7.59
C GLN A 98 -27.14 15.96 -8.55
N LYS A 99 -25.86 16.05 -8.85
CA LYS A 99 -25.20 15.13 -9.78
C LYS A 99 -24.97 13.77 -9.13
N THR A 100 -25.73 12.77 -9.57
CA THR A 100 -25.44 11.35 -9.32
C THR A 100 -24.65 10.82 -10.51
N GLU A 101 -23.35 10.66 -10.37
CA GLU A 101 -22.56 9.99 -11.41
C GLU A 101 -22.84 8.49 -11.38
N LYS A 102 -23.17 7.92 -12.53
CA LYS A 102 -23.31 6.46 -12.67
C LYS A 102 -21.92 5.86 -12.91
N LEU A 103 -21.50 5.03 -11.98
CA LEU A 103 -20.26 4.26 -12.13
C LEU A 103 -20.49 3.11 -13.12
N ASN A 104 -19.63 3.02 -14.13
CA ASN A 104 -19.60 1.91 -15.07
C ASN A 104 -18.52 0.92 -14.67
N ARG A 105 -18.83 -0.38 -14.80
CA ARG A 105 -17.84 -1.43 -14.58
C ARG A 105 -16.86 -1.43 -15.75
N ILE A 106 -15.57 -1.18 -15.46
CA ILE A 106 -14.50 -1.10 -16.46
C ILE A 106 -13.69 -2.41 -16.50
N VAL A 107 -13.48 -3.05 -15.34
CA VAL A 107 -12.63 -4.24 -15.19
C VAL A 107 -13.24 -5.22 -14.20
N THR A 108 -12.95 -6.50 -14.39
CA THR A 108 -13.36 -7.59 -13.49
C THR A 108 -12.23 -8.01 -12.56
N GLY A 109 -12.56 -8.68 -11.45
CA GLY A 109 -11.55 -9.27 -10.57
C GLY A 109 -10.63 -10.27 -11.29
N GLU A 110 -11.18 -11.07 -12.19
CA GLU A 110 -10.39 -12.03 -13.00
C GLU A 110 -9.39 -11.32 -13.91
N GLU A 111 -9.79 -10.21 -14.53
CA GLU A 111 -8.89 -9.40 -15.36
C GLU A 111 -7.77 -8.77 -14.53
N ILE A 112 -8.07 -8.29 -13.32
CA ILE A 112 -7.06 -7.79 -12.38
C ILE A 112 -6.04 -8.89 -12.07
N LEU A 113 -6.47 -10.11 -11.79
CA LEU A 113 -5.57 -11.23 -11.51
C LEU A 113 -4.70 -11.60 -12.73
N LYS A 114 -5.26 -11.52 -13.94
CA LYS A 114 -4.48 -11.70 -15.18
C LYS A 114 -3.42 -10.62 -15.34
N PHE A 115 -3.75 -9.36 -15.08
CA PHE A 115 -2.77 -8.25 -15.11
C PHE A 115 -1.67 -8.44 -14.06
N GLN A 116 -2.02 -8.81 -12.85
CA GLN A 116 -1.03 -9.10 -11.80
C GLN A 116 -0.08 -10.24 -12.21
N SER A 117 -0.61 -11.29 -12.82
CA SER A 117 0.19 -12.42 -13.31
C SER A 117 1.12 -12.00 -14.45
N ALA A 118 0.63 -11.21 -15.40
CA ALA A 118 1.44 -10.69 -16.51
C ALA A 118 2.61 -9.82 -16.01
N ILE A 119 2.34 -8.92 -15.06
CA ILE A 119 3.37 -8.06 -14.44
C ILE A 119 4.42 -8.92 -13.71
N ARG A 120 4.01 -9.97 -13.00
CA ARG A 120 4.96 -10.88 -12.33
C ARG A 120 5.91 -11.57 -13.31
N LEU A 121 5.41 -11.96 -14.48
CA LEU A 121 6.20 -12.61 -15.54
C LEU A 121 7.13 -11.64 -16.29
N MET A 122 6.92 -10.34 -16.18
CA MET A 122 7.77 -9.34 -16.85
C MET A 122 9.22 -9.49 -16.41
N PRO A 123 10.19 -9.61 -17.35
CA PRO A 123 11.60 -9.75 -17.03
C PRO A 123 12.18 -8.47 -16.41
N VAL A 124 13.17 -8.65 -15.55
CA VAL A 124 13.96 -7.55 -14.96
C VAL A 124 15.42 -7.91 -15.08
N SER A 125 16.23 -6.98 -15.57
CA SER A 125 17.67 -7.19 -15.64
C SER A 125 18.29 -7.24 -14.23
N LYS A 126 19.40 -7.98 -14.13
CA LYS A 126 20.18 -8.04 -12.89
C LYS A 126 20.64 -6.64 -12.44
N HIS A 127 20.99 -5.78 -13.38
CA HIS A 127 21.43 -4.41 -13.12
C HIS A 127 20.34 -3.60 -12.38
N ILE A 128 19.09 -3.64 -12.86
CA ILE A 128 17.96 -2.95 -12.22
C ILE A 128 17.68 -3.52 -10.82
N THR A 129 17.74 -4.85 -10.67
CA THR A 129 17.59 -5.48 -9.36
C THR A 129 18.67 -5.02 -8.38
N GLU A 130 19.95 -5.01 -8.82
CA GLU A 130 21.06 -4.53 -8.01
C GLU A 130 20.93 -3.05 -7.67
N TYR A 131 20.47 -2.22 -8.60
CA TYR A 131 20.21 -0.80 -8.37
C TYR A 131 19.18 -0.61 -7.26
N ALA A 132 18.01 -1.25 -7.35
CA ALA A 132 16.96 -1.16 -6.34
C ALA A 132 17.46 -1.60 -4.95
N VAL A 133 18.19 -2.72 -4.87
CA VAL A 133 18.75 -3.22 -3.60
C VAL A 133 19.79 -2.24 -3.03
N LYS A 134 20.69 -1.72 -3.86
CA LYS A 134 21.71 -0.73 -3.44
C LYS A 134 21.05 0.56 -2.97
N LEU A 135 20.02 1.04 -3.65
CA LEU A 135 19.28 2.23 -3.25
C LEU A 135 18.68 2.06 -1.85
N VAL A 136 17.98 0.95 -1.61
CA VAL A 136 17.40 0.64 -0.30
C VAL A 136 18.47 0.45 0.75
N ALA A 137 19.58 -0.24 0.46
CA ALA A 137 20.68 -0.46 1.40
C ALA A 137 21.29 0.86 1.89
N ARG A 138 21.37 1.87 1.03
CA ARG A 138 21.91 3.21 1.37
C ARG A 138 21.03 4.00 2.36
N THR A 139 19.77 3.60 2.56
CA THR A 139 18.90 4.22 3.57
C THR A 139 19.15 3.71 4.98
N ARG A 140 20.01 2.69 5.18
CA ARG A 140 20.19 2.00 6.46
C ARG A 140 21.35 2.59 7.23
N PRO A 141 21.11 3.40 8.31
CA PRO A 141 22.17 3.98 9.13
C PRO A 141 22.98 2.89 9.84
N GLY A 142 24.23 3.18 10.14
CA GLY A 142 25.18 2.26 10.79
C GLY A 142 25.62 1.08 9.92
N ARG A 143 25.37 1.09 8.59
CA ARG A 143 25.79 0.06 7.66
C ARG A 143 26.80 0.62 6.66
N SER A 144 27.74 -0.24 6.24
CA SER A 144 28.71 0.13 5.21
C SER A 144 28.00 0.59 3.93
N GLY A 145 28.34 1.79 3.44
CA GLY A 145 27.74 2.39 2.26
C GLY A 145 26.43 3.14 2.49
N ALA A 146 26.02 3.35 3.75
CA ALA A 146 24.89 4.22 4.05
C ALA A 146 25.10 5.64 3.52
N HIS A 147 24.02 6.30 3.11
CA HIS A 147 24.10 7.69 2.66
C HIS A 147 24.27 8.63 3.86
N PRO A 148 25.10 9.71 3.78
CA PRO A 148 25.30 10.63 4.90
C PRO A 148 24.01 11.22 5.47
N LEU A 149 23.02 11.54 4.62
CA LEU A 149 21.70 11.99 5.08
C LEU A 149 20.93 10.91 5.84
N ALA A 150 21.11 9.63 5.47
CA ALA A 150 20.50 8.54 6.21
C ALA A 150 21.11 8.41 7.61
N GLU A 151 22.44 8.53 7.72
CA GLU A 151 23.13 8.54 9.02
C GLU A 151 22.68 9.73 9.91
N GLN A 152 22.42 10.86 9.31
CA GLN A 152 22.07 12.08 10.04
C GLN A 152 20.60 12.14 10.48
N TYR A 153 19.68 11.65 9.64
CA TYR A 153 18.24 11.92 9.82
C TYR A 153 17.39 10.68 10.04
N LEU A 154 17.90 9.48 9.79
CA LEU A 154 17.11 8.26 9.92
C LEU A 154 17.55 7.45 11.15
N ASN A 155 16.58 7.06 11.96
CA ASN A 155 16.81 6.06 13.03
C ASN A 155 16.83 4.64 12.45
N TRP A 156 16.09 4.41 11.36
CA TRP A 156 15.90 3.11 10.70
C TRP A 156 15.98 3.29 9.20
N GLY A 157 16.51 2.29 8.53
CA GLY A 157 16.46 2.22 7.07
C GLY A 157 15.36 1.30 6.59
N ALA A 158 15.03 1.43 5.31
CA ALA A 158 14.01 0.60 4.68
C ALA A 158 14.39 -0.90 4.68
N GLY A 159 13.39 -1.76 4.92
CA GLY A 159 13.52 -3.21 4.91
C GLY A 159 13.67 -3.81 3.50
N PRO A 160 13.90 -5.14 3.39
CA PRO A 160 13.99 -5.82 2.09
C PRO A 160 12.72 -5.71 1.24
N ARG A 161 11.55 -5.54 1.85
CA ARG A 161 10.28 -5.32 1.14
C ARG A 161 10.31 -4.08 0.26
N ALA A 162 11.00 -3.02 0.69
CA ALA A 162 11.13 -1.82 -0.13
C ALA A 162 11.79 -2.13 -1.49
N SER A 163 12.83 -2.98 -1.52
CA SER A 163 13.43 -3.42 -2.79
C SER A 163 12.45 -4.22 -3.66
N GLN A 164 11.64 -5.08 -3.04
CA GLN A 164 10.61 -5.85 -3.75
C GLN A 164 9.52 -4.94 -4.31
N PHE A 165 9.07 -3.95 -3.54
CA PHE A 165 8.09 -2.97 -3.97
C PHE A 165 8.60 -2.07 -5.09
N LEU A 166 9.87 -1.64 -5.03
CA LEU A 166 10.50 -0.89 -6.12
C LEU A 166 10.50 -1.69 -7.42
N ILE A 167 10.88 -2.96 -7.39
CA ILE A 167 10.87 -3.81 -8.58
C ILE A 167 9.44 -4.05 -9.09
N SER A 168 8.49 -4.31 -8.21
CA SER A 168 7.08 -4.50 -8.60
C SER A 168 6.49 -3.22 -9.19
N GLY A 169 6.78 -2.07 -8.59
CA GLY A 169 6.37 -0.77 -9.10
C GLY A 169 6.99 -0.45 -10.45
N ALA A 170 8.29 -0.71 -10.63
CA ALA A 170 8.99 -0.50 -11.90
C ALA A 170 8.40 -1.36 -13.04
N LYS A 171 8.09 -2.65 -12.76
CA LYS A 171 7.40 -3.51 -13.72
C LYS A 171 6.03 -2.96 -14.12
N THR A 172 5.23 -2.55 -13.13
CA THR A 172 3.90 -1.99 -13.37
C THR A 172 3.99 -0.70 -14.16
N HIS A 173 4.92 0.18 -13.81
CA HIS A 173 5.14 1.44 -14.53
C HIS A 173 5.57 1.21 -15.98
N ALA A 174 6.49 0.29 -16.22
CA ALA A 174 6.90 -0.11 -17.56
C ALA A 174 5.73 -0.65 -18.38
N ALA A 175 4.90 -1.53 -17.79
CA ALA A 175 3.70 -2.07 -18.44
C ALA A 175 2.71 -0.97 -18.83
N LEU A 176 2.45 0.01 -17.95
CA LEU A 176 1.59 1.15 -18.24
C LEU A 176 2.11 2.04 -19.37
N GLN A 177 3.43 2.05 -19.61
CA GLN A 177 4.07 2.72 -20.73
C GLN A 177 4.20 1.86 -22.00
N GLY A 178 3.62 0.65 -22.00
CA GLY A 178 3.73 -0.28 -23.12
C GLY A 178 5.11 -0.92 -23.30
N LYS A 179 5.98 -0.83 -22.28
CA LYS A 179 7.31 -1.46 -22.29
C LYS A 179 7.24 -2.91 -21.83
N TYR A 180 8.15 -3.75 -22.33
CA TYR A 180 8.22 -5.16 -21.96
C TYR A 180 9.14 -5.45 -20.77
N ALA A 181 9.90 -4.47 -20.31
CA ALA A 181 10.78 -4.55 -19.15
C ALA A 181 11.02 -3.14 -18.56
N PRO A 182 11.31 -3.03 -17.26
CA PRO A 182 11.80 -1.79 -16.66
C PRO A 182 13.22 -1.46 -17.18
N ASP A 183 13.47 -0.18 -17.37
CA ASP A 183 14.75 0.43 -17.80
C ASP A 183 15.28 1.45 -16.79
#